data_3c50f08a8cd6408a4725d993687e5523
#
_entry.id   3c50f08a8cd6408a4725d993687e5523
#
_cell.length_a   1.000
_cell.length_b   1.000
_cell.length_c   1.000
_cell.angle_alpha   90.00
_cell.angle_beta   90.00
_cell.angle_gamma   90.00
#
_symmetry.space_group_name_H-M   'P 1'
#
loop_
_entity.id
_entity.type
_entity.pdbx_description
1 polymer ?
#
loop_
_entity_poly.entity_id
_entity_poly.type
_entity_poly.pdbx_seq_one_letter_code
_entity_poly.pdbx_strand_id
1 'polypeptide(L)'
;MNNIIFDYCDDEILKELERIKQLSADIGNNFDYKQISLEDRKTLDAFVKGNTTGIFKFESSDMKKILKTFVPEHFSDLVFINAMNRPGLIYHIPDIIQRRKTGNYQNDFPGCEAVIKETYGIPVYQEQIIQMIQTFTDNSPEESELLLNVMKSKKIEKLITSKQAFVKRTTKKGFITEIQANDIFDILIPYAGYASNKLQITSYTIIAWREMYLKVHYPKDFKNVNN
;
A
#
# COMPACT_ATOMS: atom_id res chain seq x y z
N MET A 1 -15.48 6.24 -5.65
CA MET A 1 -14.65 5.93 -4.47
C MET A 1 -15.42 5.46 -3.24
N ASN A 2 -16.67 5.85 -3.04
CA ASN A 2 -17.45 5.45 -1.86
C ASN A 2 -17.74 3.94 -1.74
N ASN A 3 -17.72 3.17 -2.83
CA ASN A 3 -17.95 1.72 -2.82
C ASN A 3 -16.71 0.90 -2.45
N ILE A 4 -15.52 1.45 -2.56
CA ILE A 4 -14.25 0.74 -2.29
C ILE A 4 -14.16 0.22 -0.83
N ILE A 5 -14.74 0.95 0.13
CA ILE A 5 -14.70 0.57 1.54
C ILE A 5 -15.54 -0.70 1.80
N PHE A 6 -16.60 -0.92 1.04
CA PHE A 6 -17.52 -2.05 1.27
C PHE A 6 -17.01 -3.38 0.72
N ASP A 7 -16.10 -3.35 -0.26
CA ASP A 7 -15.55 -4.57 -0.88
C ASP A 7 -14.46 -5.24 0.00
N TYR A 8 -13.90 -4.50 0.97
CA TYR A 8 -12.88 -4.98 1.92
C TYR A 8 -13.15 -4.47 3.33
N CYS A 9 -14.28 -4.90 3.91
CA CYS A 9 -14.66 -4.55 5.27
C CYS A 9 -14.21 -5.67 6.23
N ASP A 10 -13.12 -5.45 6.94
CA ASP A 10 -12.77 -6.22 8.11
C ASP A 10 -13.34 -5.57 9.39
N ASP A 11 -13.26 -6.28 10.52
CA ASP A 11 -13.80 -5.81 11.80
C ASP A 11 -13.16 -4.49 12.26
N GLU A 12 -11.88 -4.25 11.90
CA GLU A 12 -11.20 -3.00 12.22
C GLU A 12 -11.82 -1.82 11.47
N ILE A 13 -12.07 -1.98 10.15
CA ILE A 13 -12.73 -0.96 9.33
C ILE A 13 -14.14 -0.67 9.84
N LEU A 14 -14.91 -1.71 10.17
CA LEU A 14 -16.27 -1.56 10.67
C LEU A 14 -16.31 -0.73 11.96
N LYS A 15 -15.41 -1.00 12.88
CA LYS A 15 -15.28 -0.26 14.14
C LYS A 15 -14.98 1.22 13.90
N GLU A 16 -14.01 1.54 13.04
CA GLU A 16 -13.65 2.92 12.76
C GLU A 16 -14.71 3.66 11.93
N LEU A 17 -15.41 2.95 11.05
CA LEU A 17 -16.58 3.53 10.36
C LEU A 17 -17.70 3.90 11.32
N GLU A 18 -17.98 3.09 12.33
CA GLU A 18 -19.00 3.38 13.34
C GLU A 18 -18.58 4.62 14.16
N ARG A 19 -17.31 4.71 14.53
CA ARG A 19 -16.73 5.88 15.19
C ARG A 19 -16.87 7.16 14.34
N ILE A 20 -16.58 7.10 13.04
CA ILE A 20 -16.76 8.24 12.12
C ILE A 20 -18.23 8.63 11.99
N LYS A 21 -19.15 7.66 11.94
CA LYS A 21 -20.60 7.93 11.93
C LYS A 21 -21.06 8.65 13.19
N GLN A 22 -20.60 8.19 14.36
CA GLN A 22 -20.93 8.84 15.64
C GLN A 22 -20.43 10.30 15.65
N LEU A 23 -19.15 10.53 15.31
CA LEU A 23 -18.58 11.87 15.19
C LEU A 23 -19.35 12.76 14.21
N SER A 24 -19.80 12.19 13.09
CA SER A 24 -20.57 12.92 12.08
C SER A 24 -21.97 13.32 12.59
N ALA A 25 -22.60 12.44 13.37
CA ALA A 25 -23.89 12.72 14.00
C ALA A 25 -23.79 13.85 15.03
N ASP A 26 -22.73 13.89 15.81
CA ASP A 26 -22.45 14.92 16.83
C ASP A 26 -22.24 16.31 16.20
N ILE A 27 -21.67 16.36 14.96
CA ILE A 27 -21.47 17.60 14.19
C ILE A 27 -22.80 18.18 13.67
N GLY A 28 -23.77 17.34 13.33
CA GLY A 28 -25.11 17.74 12.93
C GLY A 28 -25.59 17.14 11.60
N ASN A 29 -26.91 17.23 11.36
CA ASN A 29 -27.64 16.52 10.31
C ASN A 29 -27.23 16.85 8.85
N ASN A 30 -26.45 17.92 8.62
CA ASN A 30 -26.02 18.32 7.28
C ASN A 30 -24.58 17.89 6.95
N PHE A 31 -23.88 17.23 7.87
CA PHE A 31 -22.52 16.76 7.62
C PHE A 31 -22.51 15.31 7.14
N ASP A 32 -22.01 15.08 5.91
CA ASP A 32 -21.82 13.75 5.34
C ASP A 32 -20.32 13.45 5.15
N TYR A 33 -19.77 12.63 6.03
CA TYR A 33 -18.35 12.21 5.98
C TYR A 33 -17.98 11.50 4.67
N LYS A 34 -18.96 11.01 3.90
CA LYS A 34 -18.71 10.36 2.60
C LYS A 34 -18.33 11.37 1.51
N GLN A 35 -18.69 12.65 1.70
CA GLN A 35 -18.41 13.74 0.76
C GLN A 35 -17.12 14.49 1.07
N ILE A 36 -16.36 14.07 2.11
CA ILE A 36 -15.06 14.67 2.42
C ILE A 36 -14.13 14.53 1.21
N SER A 37 -13.62 15.67 0.72
CA SER A 37 -12.66 15.70 -0.38
C SER A 37 -11.32 15.09 0.03
N LEU A 38 -10.74 14.27 -0.83
CA LEU A 38 -9.39 13.72 -0.68
C LEU A 38 -8.27 14.73 -1.06
N GLU A 39 -8.66 15.96 -1.40
CA GLU A 39 -7.76 17.07 -1.76
C GLU A 39 -7.72 18.17 -0.68
N ASP A 40 -8.34 17.93 0.50
CA ASP A 40 -8.34 18.91 1.58
C ASP A 40 -6.92 19.17 2.11
N ARG A 41 -6.42 20.36 1.83
CA ARG A 41 -5.04 20.73 2.14
C ARG A 41 -4.76 20.76 3.64
N LYS A 42 -5.71 21.23 4.44
CA LYS A 42 -5.56 21.28 5.90
C LYS A 42 -5.40 19.89 6.51
N THR A 43 -6.16 18.91 6.00
CA THR A 43 -6.04 17.49 6.38
C THR A 43 -4.67 16.95 6.01
N LEU A 44 -4.22 17.16 4.77
CA LEU A 44 -2.92 16.70 4.31
C LEU A 44 -1.77 17.30 5.13
N ASP A 45 -1.81 18.60 5.40
CA ASP A 45 -0.79 19.31 6.20
C ASP A 45 -0.70 18.77 7.63
N ALA A 46 -1.80 18.28 8.21
CA ALA A 46 -1.80 17.63 9.51
C ALA A 46 -1.07 16.28 9.49
N PHE A 47 -1.22 15.48 8.41
CA PHE A 47 -0.42 14.28 8.21
C PHE A 47 1.06 14.60 8.06
N VAL A 48 1.42 15.57 7.22
CA VAL A 48 2.82 16.03 7.02
C VAL A 48 3.47 16.42 8.35
N LYS A 49 2.75 17.12 9.22
CA LYS A 49 3.21 17.51 10.56
C LYS A 49 3.32 16.34 11.54
N GLY A 50 2.80 15.16 11.19
CA GLY A 50 2.74 13.99 12.07
C GLY A 50 1.76 14.13 13.23
N ASN A 51 0.72 14.95 13.10
CA ASN A 51 -0.34 15.16 14.10
C ASN A 51 -1.35 13.99 14.13
N THR A 52 -0.86 12.76 14.08
CA THR A 52 -1.64 11.54 13.81
C THR A 52 -2.03 10.75 15.06
N THR A 53 -1.91 11.31 16.25
CA THR A 53 -2.40 10.66 17.48
C THR A 53 -3.91 10.45 17.39
N GLY A 54 -4.39 9.22 17.62
CA GLY A 54 -5.78 8.82 17.49
C GLY A 54 -6.25 8.68 16.03
N ILE A 55 -5.32 8.58 15.06
CA ILE A 55 -5.65 8.37 13.64
C ILE A 55 -5.32 6.93 13.25
N PHE A 56 -6.30 6.21 12.76
CA PHE A 56 -6.22 4.80 12.38
C PHE A 56 -5.01 4.51 11.48
N LYS A 57 -4.22 3.48 11.82
CA LYS A 57 -2.99 3.05 11.12
C LYS A 57 -1.87 4.09 11.00
N PHE A 58 -2.04 5.35 11.48
CA PHE A 58 -1.04 6.42 11.35
C PHE A 58 -0.45 6.91 12.68
N GLU A 59 -0.82 6.30 13.81
CA GLU A 59 -0.48 6.81 15.13
C GLU A 59 0.94 6.48 15.60
N SER A 60 1.57 5.41 15.07
CA SER A 60 2.87 4.93 15.54
C SER A 60 3.98 5.97 15.39
N SER A 61 5.00 5.90 16.26
CA SER A 61 6.17 6.79 16.20
C SER A 61 6.91 6.70 14.87
N ASP A 62 7.00 5.50 14.29
CA ASP A 62 7.69 5.28 13.01
C ASP A 62 6.89 5.87 11.86
N MET A 63 5.57 5.71 11.86
CA MET A 63 4.69 6.35 10.88
C MET A 63 4.82 7.88 10.93
N LYS A 64 4.85 8.48 12.14
CA LYS A 64 5.05 9.92 12.30
C LYS A 64 6.40 10.41 11.74
N LYS A 65 7.47 9.59 11.87
CA LYS A 65 8.78 9.89 11.28
C LYS A 65 8.73 9.79 9.75
N ILE A 66 8.10 8.73 9.21
CA ILE A 66 7.96 8.54 7.75
C ILE A 66 7.21 9.72 7.15
N LEU A 67 6.06 10.11 7.70
CA LEU A 67 5.28 11.25 7.21
C LEU A 67 6.10 12.54 7.12
N LYS A 68 6.91 12.83 8.15
CA LYS A 68 7.77 14.04 8.19
C LYS A 68 8.94 13.99 7.20
N THR A 69 9.49 12.82 6.92
CA THR A 69 10.63 12.65 6.00
C THR A 69 10.21 12.51 4.55
N PHE A 70 9.13 11.79 4.30
CA PHE A 70 8.59 11.58 2.96
C PHE A 70 7.88 12.83 2.43
N VAL A 71 7.20 13.58 3.32
CA VAL A 71 6.43 14.79 3.00
C VAL A 71 5.38 14.51 1.92
N PRO A 72 4.26 13.82 2.26
CA PRO A 72 3.22 13.49 1.28
C PRO A 72 2.59 14.75 0.68
N GLU A 73 2.36 14.74 -0.63
CA GLU A 73 1.80 15.84 -1.42
C GLU A 73 0.35 15.56 -1.85
N HIS A 74 -0.01 14.26 -1.90
CA HIS A 74 -1.31 13.77 -2.33
C HIS A 74 -1.83 12.66 -1.41
N PHE A 75 -3.14 12.39 -1.48
CA PHE A 75 -3.75 11.25 -0.81
C PHE A 75 -3.10 9.91 -1.20
N SER A 76 -2.72 9.74 -2.46
CA SER A 76 -2.02 8.53 -2.96
C SER A 76 -0.68 8.28 -2.26
N ASP A 77 0.03 9.34 -1.85
CA ASP A 77 1.25 9.20 -1.07
C ASP A 77 0.98 8.60 0.32
N LEU A 78 -0.16 8.95 0.94
CA LEU A 78 -0.57 8.36 2.21
C LEU A 78 -0.91 6.87 2.06
N VAL A 79 -1.55 6.47 0.95
CA VAL A 79 -1.81 5.06 0.64
C VAL A 79 -0.48 4.31 0.52
N PHE A 80 0.46 4.87 -0.23
CA PHE A 80 1.80 4.30 -0.39
C PHE A 80 2.55 4.19 0.95
N ILE A 81 2.61 5.26 1.74
CA ILE A 81 3.25 5.28 3.06
C ILE A 81 2.63 4.22 3.99
N ASN A 82 1.30 4.09 3.99
CA ASN A 82 0.61 3.10 4.79
C ASN A 82 0.98 1.65 4.37
N ALA A 83 1.10 1.40 3.07
CA ALA A 83 1.56 0.12 2.55
C ALA A 83 3.01 -0.20 2.92
N MET A 84 3.88 0.83 2.95
CA MET A 84 5.30 0.72 3.31
C MET A 84 5.55 0.49 4.80
N ASN A 85 4.59 0.77 5.67
CA ASN A 85 4.72 0.58 7.12
C ASN A 85 4.63 -0.91 7.52
N ARG A 86 5.53 -1.72 6.97
CA ARG A 86 5.66 -3.15 7.25
C ARG A 86 7.13 -3.51 7.45
N PRO A 87 7.44 -4.49 8.32
CA PRO A 87 8.82 -4.80 8.73
C PRO A 87 9.81 -4.98 7.56
N GLY A 88 9.36 -5.61 6.46
CA GLY A 88 10.22 -5.86 5.30
C GLY A 88 10.38 -4.67 4.35
N LEU A 89 9.40 -3.75 4.33
CA LEU A 89 9.37 -2.63 3.38
C LEU A 89 9.88 -1.32 3.99
N ILE A 90 9.74 -1.14 5.29
CA ILE A 90 10.08 0.12 5.98
C ILE A 90 11.54 0.53 5.78
N TYR A 91 12.45 -0.43 5.62
CA TYR A 91 13.87 -0.18 5.39
C TYR A 91 14.19 0.47 4.03
N HIS A 92 13.27 0.37 3.07
CA HIS A 92 13.41 1.01 1.75
C HIS A 92 13.02 2.49 1.74
N ILE A 93 12.42 3.02 2.81
CA ILE A 93 11.94 4.41 2.86
C ILE A 93 13.03 5.45 2.52
N PRO A 94 14.27 5.39 3.06
CA PRO A 94 15.31 6.35 2.71
C PRO A 94 15.67 6.32 1.21
N ASP A 95 15.77 5.12 0.64
CA ASP A 95 16.06 4.93 -0.78
C ASP A 95 14.91 5.45 -1.66
N ILE A 96 13.66 5.16 -1.30
CA ILE A 96 12.48 5.67 -1.99
C ILE A 96 12.44 7.19 -2.00
N ILE A 97 12.75 7.85 -0.88
CA ILE A 97 12.82 9.32 -0.82
C ILE A 97 13.87 9.84 -1.80
N GLN A 98 15.02 9.18 -1.90
CA GLN A 98 16.05 9.54 -2.87
C GLN A 98 15.58 9.31 -4.31
N ARG A 99 14.96 8.18 -4.61
CA ARG A 99 14.39 7.85 -5.93
C ARG A 99 13.31 8.86 -6.34
N ARG A 100 12.42 9.24 -5.41
CA ARG A 100 11.41 10.28 -5.63
C ARG A 100 12.02 11.62 -6.00
N LYS A 101 13.11 12.02 -5.35
CA LYS A 101 13.80 13.30 -5.61
C LYS A 101 14.54 13.33 -6.93
N THR A 102 15.19 12.23 -7.29
CA THR A 102 16.07 12.17 -8.47
C THR A 102 15.38 11.67 -9.73
N GLY A 103 14.28 10.94 -9.57
CA GLY A 103 13.63 10.20 -10.65
C GLY A 103 14.42 8.99 -11.15
N ASN A 104 15.61 8.74 -10.58
CA ASN A 104 16.53 7.71 -11.04
C ASN A 104 16.63 6.57 -10.04
N TYR A 105 16.49 5.34 -10.52
CA TYR A 105 16.76 4.12 -9.78
C TYR A 105 17.10 2.97 -10.72
N GLN A 106 17.91 2.04 -10.25
CA GLN A 106 18.15 0.79 -10.95
C GLN A 106 16.88 -0.05 -10.92
N ASN A 107 16.49 -0.59 -12.06
CA ASN A 107 15.35 -1.49 -12.16
C ASN A 107 15.83 -2.95 -12.13
N ASP A 108 15.51 -3.65 -11.05
CA ASP A 108 15.81 -5.07 -10.89
C ASP A 108 14.83 -5.98 -11.65
N PHE A 109 13.80 -5.41 -12.27
CA PHE A 109 12.70 -6.14 -12.92
C PHE A 109 12.50 -5.67 -14.36
N PRO A 110 13.37 -6.08 -15.31
CA PRO A 110 13.28 -5.68 -16.72
C PRO A 110 11.90 -5.97 -17.31
N GLY A 111 11.31 -4.98 -18.02
CA GLY A 111 9.98 -5.09 -18.61
C GLY A 111 8.81 -4.82 -17.65
N CYS A 112 9.09 -4.56 -16.37
CA CYS A 112 8.07 -4.24 -15.38
C CYS A 112 8.07 -2.76 -14.94
N GLU A 113 8.79 -1.88 -15.65
CA GLU A 113 8.98 -0.47 -15.29
C GLU A 113 7.64 0.25 -15.07
N ALA A 114 6.68 0.03 -15.97
CA ALA A 114 5.36 0.66 -15.87
C ALA A 114 4.56 0.18 -14.64
N VAL A 115 4.74 -1.09 -14.25
CA VAL A 115 4.03 -1.71 -13.13
C VAL A 115 4.47 -1.13 -11.80
N ILE A 116 5.78 -0.89 -11.65
CA ILE A 116 6.39 -0.45 -10.38
C ILE A 116 6.75 1.04 -10.35
N LYS A 117 6.39 1.80 -11.40
CA LYS A 117 6.68 3.24 -11.49
C LYS A 117 6.06 4.03 -10.34
N GLU A 118 4.79 3.78 -10.02
CA GLU A 118 4.07 4.48 -8.95
C GLU A 118 4.65 4.24 -7.56
N THR A 119 5.46 3.17 -7.40
CA THR A 119 6.09 2.77 -6.16
C THR A 119 7.62 2.86 -6.22
N TYR A 120 8.13 3.72 -7.10
CA TYR A 120 9.56 4.07 -7.22
C TYR A 120 10.46 2.84 -7.44
N GLY A 121 9.97 1.86 -8.21
CA GLY A 121 10.73 0.65 -8.56
C GLY A 121 10.67 -0.48 -7.53
N ILE A 122 9.84 -0.38 -6.51
CA ILE A 122 9.67 -1.40 -5.46
C ILE A 122 8.27 -1.99 -5.53
N PRO A 123 8.12 -3.33 -5.63
CA PRO A 123 6.79 -3.97 -5.61
C PRO A 123 6.21 -3.92 -4.18
N VAL A 124 5.28 -3.02 -3.96
CA VAL A 124 4.64 -2.77 -2.65
C VAL A 124 3.26 -3.40 -2.57
N TYR A 125 2.60 -3.57 -3.73
CA TYR A 125 1.25 -4.11 -3.80
C TYR A 125 1.23 -5.51 -4.39
N GLN A 126 0.32 -6.36 -3.88
CA GLN A 126 0.13 -7.74 -4.39
C GLN A 126 -0.25 -7.72 -5.87
N GLU A 127 -1.05 -6.76 -6.29
CA GLU A 127 -1.47 -6.55 -7.67
C GLU A 127 -0.27 -6.27 -8.59
N GLN A 128 0.74 -5.55 -8.11
CA GLN A 128 1.98 -5.34 -8.87
C GLN A 128 2.73 -6.67 -9.07
N ILE A 129 2.86 -7.49 -8.03
CA ILE A 129 3.55 -8.78 -8.12
C ILE A 129 2.82 -9.71 -9.09
N ILE A 130 1.47 -9.73 -9.06
CA ILE A 130 0.66 -10.51 -10.02
C ILE A 130 0.95 -10.05 -11.46
N GLN A 131 0.94 -8.73 -11.73
CA GLN A 131 1.24 -8.18 -13.05
C GLN A 131 2.67 -8.46 -13.49
N MET A 132 3.64 -8.42 -12.57
CA MET A 132 5.04 -8.77 -12.86
C MET A 132 5.17 -10.24 -13.24
N ILE A 133 4.52 -11.15 -12.50
CA ILE A 133 4.50 -12.58 -12.85
C ILE A 133 3.92 -12.78 -14.25
N GLN A 134 2.81 -12.12 -14.58
CA GLN A 134 2.22 -12.17 -15.93
C GLN A 134 3.18 -11.66 -16.99
N THR A 135 3.88 -10.56 -16.72
CA THR A 135 4.88 -9.99 -17.64
C THR A 135 5.99 -10.99 -17.95
N PHE A 136 6.48 -11.70 -16.92
CA PHE A 136 7.56 -12.67 -17.09
C PHE A 136 7.12 -14.00 -17.71
N THR A 137 5.92 -14.50 -17.42
CA THR A 137 5.56 -15.89 -17.66
C THR A 137 4.42 -16.13 -18.66
N ASP A 138 3.67 -15.11 -19.04
CA ASP A 138 2.38 -15.19 -19.75
C ASP A 138 1.32 -16.03 -19.00
N ASN A 139 1.42 -16.09 -17.67
CA ASN A 139 0.39 -16.71 -16.84
C ASN A 139 -0.92 -15.94 -16.91
N SER A 140 -2.05 -16.64 -16.75
CA SER A 140 -3.33 -15.95 -16.49
C SER A 140 -3.29 -15.19 -15.15
N PRO A 141 -4.20 -14.24 -14.90
CA PRO A 141 -4.33 -13.60 -13.59
C PRO A 141 -4.45 -14.61 -12.45
N GLU A 142 -5.27 -15.64 -12.62
CA GLU A 142 -5.52 -16.69 -11.62
C GLU A 142 -4.26 -17.53 -11.34
N GLU A 143 -3.53 -17.93 -12.40
CA GLU A 143 -2.24 -18.65 -12.25
C GLU A 143 -1.21 -17.79 -11.51
N SER A 144 -1.18 -16.48 -11.79
CA SER A 144 -0.26 -15.52 -11.15
C SER A 144 -0.60 -15.30 -9.68
N GLU A 145 -1.87 -15.24 -9.33
CA GLU A 145 -2.34 -15.18 -7.95
C GLU A 145 -2.00 -16.46 -7.17
N LEU A 146 -2.19 -17.63 -7.79
CA LEU A 146 -1.77 -18.89 -7.21
C LEU A 146 -0.26 -18.93 -6.93
N LEU A 147 0.56 -18.44 -7.85
CA LEU A 147 2.00 -18.33 -7.65
C LEU A 147 2.37 -17.36 -6.53
N LEU A 148 1.72 -16.18 -6.47
CA LEU A 148 1.87 -15.24 -5.36
C LEU A 148 1.56 -15.93 -4.02
N ASN A 149 0.46 -16.71 -3.94
CA ASN A 149 0.08 -17.43 -2.72
C ASN A 149 1.10 -18.52 -2.35
N VAL A 150 1.73 -19.19 -3.32
CA VAL A 150 2.84 -20.11 -3.07
C VAL A 150 4.04 -19.38 -2.48
N MET A 151 4.43 -18.22 -3.05
CA MET A 151 5.52 -17.39 -2.52
C MET A 151 5.25 -16.96 -1.07
N LYS A 152 4.02 -16.51 -0.77
CA LYS A 152 3.60 -16.12 0.58
C LYS A 152 3.62 -17.27 1.58
N SER A 153 3.31 -18.49 1.14
CA SER A 153 3.20 -19.67 2.03
C SER A 153 4.55 -20.15 2.56
N LYS A 154 5.67 -19.78 1.91
CA LYS A 154 7.04 -20.22 2.22
C LYS A 154 7.23 -21.74 2.29
N LYS A 155 6.35 -22.52 1.65
CA LYS A 155 6.47 -23.99 1.57
C LYS A 155 7.54 -24.36 0.56
N ILE A 156 8.70 -24.84 1.05
CA ILE A 156 9.92 -25.07 0.27
C ILE A 156 9.68 -25.93 -0.97
N GLU A 157 9.01 -27.07 -0.84
CA GLU A 157 8.75 -27.98 -1.97
C GLU A 157 7.95 -27.32 -3.10
N LYS A 158 6.89 -26.56 -2.70
CA LYS A 158 6.08 -25.80 -3.67
C LYS A 158 6.86 -24.68 -4.32
N LEU A 159 7.73 -24.00 -3.55
CA LEU A 159 8.57 -22.92 -4.07
C LEU A 159 9.57 -23.46 -5.11
N ILE A 160 10.24 -24.59 -4.85
CA ILE A 160 11.18 -25.20 -5.79
C ILE A 160 10.49 -25.53 -7.12
N THR A 161 9.35 -26.26 -7.07
CA THR A 161 8.60 -26.64 -8.27
C THR A 161 8.10 -25.42 -9.05
N SER A 162 7.60 -24.40 -8.32
CA SER A 162 7.10 -23.16 -8.94
C SER A 162 8.23 -22.32 -9.54
N LYS A 163 9.40 -22.28 -8.91
CA LYS A 163 10.59 -21.62 -9.44
C LYS A 163 11.03 -22.23 -10.77
N GLN A 164 11.09 -23.55 -10.85
CA GLN A 164 11.43 -24.25 -12.11
C GLN A 164 10.45 -23.91 -13.23
N ALA A 165 9.14 -23.91 -12.94
CA ALA A 165 8.12 -23.56 -13.91
C ALA A 165 8.22 -22.08 -14.33
N PHE A 166 8.43 -21.16 -13.39
CA PHE A 166 8.63 -19.74 -13.64
C PHE A 166 9.83 -19.49 -14.53
N VAL A 167 11.01 -20.03 -14.18
CA VAL A 167 12.25 -19.88 -14.95
C VAL A 167 12.07 -20.40 -16.39
N LYS A 168 11.49 -21.61 -16.55
CA LYS A 168 11.22 -22.20 -17.87
C LYS A 168 10.30 -21.32 -18.74
N ARG A 169 9.24 -20.75 -18.17
CA ARG A 169 8.30 -19.88 -18.91
C ARG A 169 8.97 -18.54 -19.26
N THR A 170 9.69 -17.93 -18.33
CA THR A 170 10.36 -16.64 -18.49
C THR A 170 11.45 -16.70 -19.57
N THR A 171 12.31 -17.72 -19.55
CA THR A 171 13.40 -17.87 -20.53
C THR A 171 12.86 -18.17 -21.94
N LYS A 172 11.72 -18.84 -22.07
CA LYS A 172 11.07 -19.09 -23.35
C LYS A 172 10.70 -17.79 -24.09
N LYS A 173 10.47 -16.69 -23.37
CA LYS A 173 10.16 -15.37 -23.96
C LYS A 173 11.38 -14.69 -24.58
N GLY A 174 12.60 -15.09 -24.26
CA GLY A 174 13.84 -14.71 -24.93
C GLY A 174 14.44 -13.35 -24.57
N PHE A 175 13.83 -12.57 -23.67
CA PHE A 175 14.38 -11.28 -23.25
C PHE A 175 15.07 -11.31 -21.87
N ILE A 176 15.00 -12.42 -21.18
CA ILE A 176 15.63 -12.66 -19.86
C ILE A 176 16.37 -14.00 -19.89
N THR A 177 17.60 -14.01 -19.38
CA THR A 177 18.41 -15.23 -19.24
C THR A 177 17.91 -16.09 -18.11
N GLU A 178 18.32 -17.37 -18.07
CA GLU A 178 17.97 -18.29 -16.99
C GLU A 178 18.49 -17.82 -15.62
N ILE A 179 19.70 -17.24 -15.59
CA ILE A 179 20.28 -16.66 -14.36
C ILE A 179 19.38 -15.52 -13.87
N GLN A 180 19.06 -14.56 -14.71
CA GLN A 180 18.20 -13.43 -14.36
C GLN A 180 16.80 -13.89 -13.92
N ALA A 181 16.22 -14.92 -14.56
CA ALA A 181 14.92 -15.45 -14.17
C ALA A 181 14.95 -16.08 -12.76
N ASN A 182 16.02 -16.77 -12.41
CA ASN A 182 16.24 -17.30 -11.07
C ASN A 182 16.35 -16.19 -10.02
N ASP A 183 17.16 -15.15 -10.32
CA ASP A 183 17.36 -14.01 -9.42
C ASP A 183 16.06 -13.24 -9.21
N ILE A 184 15.31 -12.96 -10.29
CA ILE A 184 14.00 -12.30 -10.22
C ILE A 184 13.04 -13.06 -9.32
N PHE A 185 12.95 -14.39 -9.48
CA PHE A 185 12.07 -15.20 -8.64
C PHE A 185 12.44 -15.09 -7.16
N ASP A 186 13.73 -15.20 -6.84
CA ASP A 186 14.22 -15.12 -5.45
C ASP A 186 14.00 -13.74 -4.83
N ILE A 187 14.18 -12.67 -5.63
CA ILE A 187 13.90 -11.28 -5.20
C ILE A 187 12.39 -11.06 -4.97
N LEU A 188 11.51 -11.70 -5.74
CA LEU A 188 10.06 -11.54 -5.58
C LEU A 188 9.52 -12.21 -4.31
N ILE A 189 10.14 -13.28 -3.80
CA ILE A 189 9.65 -13.99 -2.60
C ILE A 189 9.50 -13.09 -1.36
N PRO A 190 10.51 -12.33 -0.93
CA PRO A 190 10.35 -11.43 0.22
C PRO A 190 9.28 -10.37 -0.03
N TYR A 191 9.22 -9.78 -1.23
CA TYR A 191 8.17 -8.81 -1.55
C TYR A 191 6.77 -9.43 -1.48
N ALA A 192 6.58 -10.64 -2.01
CA ALA A 192 5.32 -11.37 -1.90
C ALA A 192 4.86 -11.55 -0.45
N GLY A 193 5.81 -11.75 0.47
CA GLY A 193 5.54 -11.89 1.90
C GLY A 193 5.09 -10.60 2.58
N TYR A 194 5.47 -9.43 2.05
CA TYR A 194 5.20 -8.13 2.67
C TYR A 194 4.21 -7.26 1.88
N ALA A 195 3.99 -7.55 0.60
CA ALA A 195 3.10 -6.77 -0.24
C ALA A 195 1.67 -6.71 0.30
N SER A 196 1.10 -5.52 0.25
CA SER A 196 -0.26 -5.24 0.69
C SER A 196 -1.25 -5.40 -0.46
N ASN A 197 -2.49 -5.82 -0.17
CA ASN A 197 -3.58 -5.61 -1.10
C ASN A 197 -3.85 -4.11 -1.22
N LYS A 198 -3.74 -3.56 -2.43
CA LYS A 198 -3.83 -2.11 -2.68
C LYS A 198 -5.20 -1.55 -2.30
N LEU A 199 -6.25 -2.31 -2.58
CA LEU A 199 -7.62 -1.91 -2.30
C LEU A 199 -7.88 -1.84 -0.79
N GLN A 200 -7.40 -2.84 -0.03
CA GLN A 200 -7.50 -2.85 1.43
C GLN A 200 -6.76 -1.67 2.07
N ILE A 201 -5.51 -1.41 1.65
CA ILE A 201 -4.74 -0.28 2.18
C ILE A 201 -5.37 1.07 1.82
N THR A 202 -5.95 1.18 0.61
CA THR A 202 -6.70 2.37 0.22
C THR A 202 -7.90 2.60 1.14
N SER A 203 -8.65 1.55 1.48
CA SER A 203 -9.77 1.62 2.41
C SER A 203 -9.34 2.09 3.80
N TYR A 204 -8.25 1.53 4.34
CA TYR A 204 -7.67 1.98 5.61
C TYR A 204 -7.26 3.45 5.58
N THR A 205 -6.68 3.88 4.48
CA THR A 205 -6.21 5.27 4.32
C THR A 205 -7.36 6.25 4.17
N ILE A 206 -8.48 5.85 3.53
CA ILE A 206 -9.71 6.65 3.47
C ILE A 206 -10.29 6.87 4.87
N ILE A 207 -10.31 5.83 5.69
CA ILE A 207 -10.75 5.94 7.10
C ILE A 207 -9.86 6.94 7.84
N ALA A 208 -8.54 6.76 7.80
CA ALA A 208 -7.59 7.66 8.44
C ALA A 208 -7.71 9.12 7.95
N TRP A 209 -7.94 9.31 6.66
CA TRP A 209 -8.18 10.64 6.08
C TRP A 209 -9.42 11.31 6.65
N ARG A 210 -10.54 10.58 6.74
CA ARG A 210 -11.79 11.08 7.31
C ARG A 210 -11.64 11.44 8.78
N GLU A 211 -10.96 10.61 9.56
CA GLU A 211 -10.65 10.90 10.96
C GLU A 211 -9.78 12.15 11.09
N MET A 212 -8.73 12.29 10.26
CA MET A 212 -7.89 13.47 10.27
C MET A 212 -8.67 14.72 9.88
N TYR A 213 -9.54 14.63 8.87
CA TYR A 213 -10.42 15.73 8.49
C TYR A 213 -11.29 16.19 9.67
N LEU A 214 -11.95 15.25 10.35
CA LEU A 214 -12.75 15.53 11.54
C LEU A 214 -11.91 16.16 12.65
N LYS A 215 -10.74 15.62 12.90
CA LYS A 215 -9.80 16.14 13.90
C LYS A 215 -9.37 17.60 13.66
N VAL A 216 -9.13 18.00 12.42
CA VAL A 216 -8.62 19.34 12.09
C VAL A 216 -9.73 20.36 11.85
N HIS A 217 -10.91 19.93 11.42
CA HIS A 217 -12.05 20.82 11.14
C HIS A 217 -13.02 20.89 12.32
N TYR A 218 -13.15 19.79 13.10
CA TYR A 218 -14.08 19.66 14.23
C TYR A 218 -13.37 19.16 15.50
N PRO A 219 -12.33 19.91 15.98
CA PRO A 219 -11.45 19.40 17.06
C PRO A 219 -12.13 19.22 18.40
N LYS A 220 -13.25 19.91 18.67
CA LYS A 220 -14.02 19.75 19.91
C LYS A 220 -14.73 18.41 19.94
N ASP A 221 -15.42 18.08 18.85
CA ASP A 221 -16.21 16.86 18.72
C ASP A 221 -15.29 15.63 18.64
N PHE A 222 -14.17 15.72 17.92
CA PHE A 222 -13.17 14.68 17.83
C PHE A 222 -12.56 14.28 19.19
N LYS A 223 -12.40 15.22 20.12
CA LYS A 223 -11.88 14.93 21.46
C LYS A 223 -12.89 14.20 22.33
N ASN A 224 -14.18 14.51 22.21
CA ASN A 224 -15.23 13.95 23.05
C ASN A 224 -15.41 12.43 22.84
N VAL A 225 -15.12 11.91 21.68
CA VAL A 225 -15.27 10.48 21.34
C VAL A 225 -14.00 9.67 21.66
N ASN A 226 -12.87 10.32 21.96
CA ASN A 226 -11.60 9.67 22.30
C ASN A 226 -11.31 9.63 23.81
N ASN A 227 -12.20 10.13 24.64
CA ASN A 227 -12.20 10.04 26.11
C ASN A 227 -13.24 9.02 26.57
#